data_13d8516e4586a27a04f376a2713fe3b9
#
_entry.id   13d8516e4586a27a04f376a2713fe3b9
#
_cell.length_a   1.000
_cell.length_b   1.000
_cell.length_c   1.000
_cell.angle_alpha   90.00
_cell.angle_beta   90.00
_cell.angle_gamma   90.00
#
_symmetry.space_group_name_H-M   'P 1'
#
loop_
_entity.id
_entity.type
_entity.pdbx_description
1 polymer ?
#
loop_
_entity_poly.entity_id
_entity_poly.type
_entity_poly.pdbx_seq_one_letter_code
_entity_poly.pdbx_strand_id
1 'polypeptide(L)'
;MAQAQSRTAPAPVAPQAAKPAATANQDAQLYRNPTFAFRYNIPYGWVYRTKEMQAGNEAGKGEVLLAVFERPPEATGDTINSAVVIASESAASYPGLKKVEDYLGPLTELATAKGFKAEGEPYALDVESRHLLRADFVKPRSDKLTMRQCTLVLLAKGQIVSFTFIAGSEDELDNLMDGLHFGSAKPSAH
;
A
#
# COMPACT_ATOMS: atom_id res chain seq x y z
N MET A 1 75.36 3.00 32.78
CA MET A 1 74.78 2.39 31.53
C MET A 1 73.27 2.51 31.62
N ALA A 2 72.69 3.49 30.98
CA ALA A 2 71.24 3.70 30.93
C ALA A 2 70.78 3.47 29.47
N GLN A 3 69.96 2.45 29.31
CA GLN A 3 69.36 2.17 28.01
C GLN A 3 68.06 3.00 27.86
N ALA A 4 68.04 3.85 26.86
CA ALA A 4 66.86 4.58 26.46
C ALA A 4 65.95 3.67 25.66
N GLN A 5 64.73 3.42 26.14
CA GLN A 5 63.68 2.74 25.39
C GLN A 5 62.94 3.76 24.56
N SER A 6 63.06 3.68 23.25
CA SER A 6 62.28 4.43 22.27
C SER A 6 60.84 3.95 22.29
N ARG A 7 59.90 4.80 22.71
CA ARG A 7 58.45 4.57 22.54
C ARG A 7 58.05 5.04 21.13
N THR A 8 57.71 4.07 20.28
CA THR A 8 57.11 4.32 19.00
C THR A 8 55.63 4.72 19.20
N ALA A 9 55.28 5.92 18.79
CA ALA A 9 53.89 6.39 18.79
C ALA A 9 53.08 5.67 17.68
N PRO A 10 51.80 5.31 17.93
CA PRO A 10 50.96 4.75 16.90
C PRO A 10 50.57 5.81 15.86
N ALA A 11 50.62 5.41 14.59
CA ALA A 11 50.23 6.24 13.45
C ALA A 11 48.73 6.61 13.51
N PRO A 12 48.35 7.83 13.03
CA PRO A 12 46.94 8.23 12.98
C PRO A 12 46.18 7.37 12.01
N VAL A 13 45.09 6.76 12.48
CA VAL A 13 44.11 6.04 11.66
C VAL A 13 43.41 7.07 10.77
N ALA A 14 43.53 6.92 9.47
CA ALA A 14 42.80 7.70 8.49
C ALA A 14 41.28 7.50 8.65
N PRO A 15 40.45 8.55 8.53
CA PRO A 15 39.02 8.40 8.59
C PRO A 15 38.55 7.58 7.40
N GLN A 16 37.93 6.43 7.68
CA GLN A 16 37.22 5.67 6.65
C GLN A 16 36.12 6.55 6.06
N ALA A 17 36.22 6.81 4.77
CA ALA A 17 35.19 7.47 4.02
C ALA A 17 33.87 6.72 4.20
N ALA A 18 32.87 7.39 4.73
CA ALA A 18 31.52 6.89 4.83
C ALA A 18 31.06 6.50 3.43
N LYS A 19 30.66 5.23 3.28
CA LYS A 19 30.06 4.70 2.06
C LYS A 19 28.86 5.61 1.70
N PRO A 20 28.76 6.15 0.49
CA PRO A 20 27.63 7.01 0.15
C PRO A 20 26.35 6.21 0.36
N ALA A 21 25.41 6.81 1.08
CA ALA A 21 24.07 6.29 1.22
C ALA A 21 23.54 6.00 -0.18
N ALA A 22 23.07 4.78 -0.39
CA ALA A 22 22.49 4.35 -1.66
C ALA A 22 21.47 5.40 -2.09
N THR A 23 21.71 6.02 -3.24
CA THR A 23 20.77 6.88 -3.93
C THR A 23 19.45 6.12 -4.00
N ALA A 24 18.40 6.63 -3.37
CA ALA A 24 17.07 6.06 -3.46
C ALA A 24 16.72 6.01 -4.96
N ASN A 25 16.63 4.82 -5.50
CA ASN A 25 16.30 4.59 -6.89
C ASN A 25 14.94 5.23 -7.17
N GLN A 26 14.85 6.04 -8.22
CA GLN A 26 13.57 6.56 -8.74
C GLN A 26 12.57 5.42 -9.06
N ASP A 27 13.07 4.19 -9.26
CA ASP A 27 12.26 2.96 -9.38
C ASP A 27 11.57 2.53 -8.06
N ALA A 28 11.96 3.08 -6.90
CA ALA A 28 11.33 2.76 -5.61
C ALA A 28 9.89 3.28 -5.47
N GLN A 29 9.44 4.13 -6.37
CA GLN A 29 8.08 4.68 -6.38
C GLN A 29 7.10 3.85 -7.23
N LEU A 30 7.56 2.80 -7.90
CA LEU A 30 6.72 1.95 -8.74
C LEU A 30 6.68 0.52 -8.19
N TYR A 31 5.56 0.16 -7.60
CA TYR A 31 5.28 -1.23 -7.25
C TYR A 31 4.76 -2.00 -8.48
N ARG A 32 5.27 -3.22 -8.70
CA ARG A 32 4.85 -4.12 -9.78
C ARG A 32 4.45 -5.47 -9.20
N ASN A 33 3.29 -5.96 -9.61
CA ASN A 33 2.84 -7.30 -9.26
C ASN A 33 2.61 -8.11 -10.55
N PRO A 34 3.55 -8.97 -10.94
CA PRO A 34 3.44 -9.78 -12.16
C PRO A 34 2.38 -10.88 -12.03
N THR A 35 2.07 -11.34 -10.81
CA THR A 35 1.07 -12.39 -10.58
C THR A 35 -0.32 -11.94 -11.02
N PHE A 36 -0.72 -10.73 -10.66
CA PHE A 36 -2.03 -10.17 -11.01
C PHE A 36 -1.95 -9.16 -12.17
N ALA A 37 -0.76 -8.96 -12.73
CA ALA A 37 -0.48 -8.08 -13.86
C ALA A 37 -0.96 -6.64 -13.62
N PHE A 38 -0.57 -6.06 -12.47
CA PHE A 38 -0.80 -4.65 -12.17
C PHE A 38 0.48 -3.96 -11.70
N ARG A 39 0.49 -2.64 -11.76
CA ARG A 39 1.48 -1.77 -11.17
C ARG A 39 0.79 -0.62 -10.45
N TYR A 40 1.47 -0.09 -9.44
CA TYR A 40 1.00 1.07 -8.69
C TYR A 40 2.11 2.11 -8.56
N ASN A 41 1.80 3.35 -8.97
CA ASN A 41 2.68 4.50 -8.80
C ASN A 41 2.54 5.03 -7.37
N ILE A 42 3.54 4.78 -6.53
CA ILE A 42 3.52 5.21 -5.13
C ILE A 42 3.86 6.71 -5.08
N PRO A 43 3.05 7.54 -4.40
CA PRO A 43 3.36 8.95 -4.24
C PRO A 43 4.72 9.18 -3.55
N TYR A 44 5.41 10.23 -3.95
CA TYR A 44 6.73 10.53 -3.41
C TYR A 44 6.70 10.77 -1.89
N GLY A 45 7.70 10.23 -1.18
CA GLY A 45 7.85 10.43 0.25
C GLY A 45 6.97 9.55 1.14
N TRP A 46 6.12 8.70 0.56
CA TRP A 46 5.26 7.82 1.33
C TRP A 46 6.03 6.71 2.04
N VAL A 47 5.50 6.29 3.19
CA VAL A 47 6.14 5.33 4.10
C VAL A 47 5.63 3.92 3.83
N TYR A 48 6.53 2.97 3.61
CA TYR A 48 6.21 1.55 3.45
C TYR A 48 5.92 0.89 4.80
N ARG A 49 4.81 0.12 4.88
CA ARG A 49 4.40 -0.66 6.05
C ARG A 49 3.93 -2.06 5.69
N THR A 50 4.30 -2.55 4.52
CA THR A 50 3.86 -3.86 4.01
C THR A 50 4.26 -4.99 4.96
N LYS A 51 5.50 -5.01 5.42
CA LYS A 51 6.02 -6.07 6.29
C LYS A 51 5.36 -6.06 7.66
N GLU A 52 5.19 -4.89 8.26
CA GLU A 52 4.57 -4.72 9.56
C GLU A 52 3.09 -5.12 9.53
N MET A 53 2.37 -4.73 8.49
CA MET A 53 0.97 -5.12 8.31
C MET A 53 0.82 -6.62 8.03
N GLN A 54 1.73 -7.22 7.26
CA GLN A 54 1.74 -8.66 7.03
C GLN A 54 2.00 -9.44 8.33
N ALA A 55 2.94 -8.98 9.18
CA ALA A 55 3.23 -9.60 10.46
C ALA A 55 2.07 -9.52 11.46
N GLY A 56 1.23 -8.49 11.35
CA GLY A 56 0.00 -8.33 12.15
C GLY A 56 -1.21 -9.10 11.60
N ASN A 57 -1.09 -9.71 10.42
CA ASN A 57 -2.16 -10.48 9.82
C ASN A 57 -2.19 -11.92 10.38
N GLU A 58 -3.38 -12.46 10.64
CA GLU A 58 -3.48 -13.85 11.08
C GLU A 58 -3.04 -14.79 9.94
N ALA A 59 -2.27 -15.80 10.29
CA ALA A 59 -1.80 -16.79 9.33
C ALA A 59 -2.99 -17.44 8.59
N GLY A 60 -2.96 -17.39 7.26
CA GLY A 60 -4.00 -17.97 6.41
C GLY A 60 -5.16 -17.05 6.02
N LYS A 61 -5.20 -15.81 6.51
CA LYS A 61 -6.25 -14.83 6.14
C LYS A 61 -5.90 -13.93 4.94
N GLY A 62 -4.83 -14.24 4.22
CA GLY A 62 -4.44 -13.48 3.06
C GLY A 62 -3.04 -12.88 3.16
N GLU A 63 -2.62 -12.20 2.11
CA GLU A 63 -1.31 -11.60 1.97
C GLU A 63 -1.45 -10.10 1.72
N VAL A 64 -0.69 -9.28 2.46
CA VAL A 64 -0.54 -7.86 2.18
C VAL A 64 0.51 -7.69 1.10
N LEU A 65 0.08 -7.32 -0.11
CA LEU A 65 0.95 -7.14 -1.26
C LEU A 65 1.69 -5.80 -1.21
N LEU A 66 0.99 -4.74 -0.79
CA LEU A 66 1.52 -3.39 -0.63
C LEU A 66 0.75 -2.67 0.47
N ALA A 67 1.47 -1.99 1.36
CA ALA A 67 0.89 -1.02 2.29
C ALA A 67 1.80 0.21 2.35
N VAL A 68 1.28 1.35 1.96
CA VAL A 68 1.99 2.64 1.97
C VAL A 68 1.10 3.73 2.56
N PHE A 69 1.71 4.65 3.29
CA PHE A 69 1.05 5.72 4.02
C PHE A 69 1.72 7.05 3.72
N GLU A 70 0.97 8.12 3.65
CA GLU A 70 1.48 9.48 3.47
C GLU A 70 2.52 9.84 4.55
N ARG A 71 2.26 9.41 5.78
CA ARG A 71 3.17 9.59 6.93
C ARG A 71 3.14 8.36 7.83
N PRO A 72 4.12 8.17 8.73
CA PRO A 72 4.10 7.07 9.69
C PRO A 72 2.74 6.99 10.41
N PRO A 73 2.13 5.79 10.55
CA PRO A 73 0.82 5.65 11.21
C PRO A 73 0.77 6.19 12.65
N GLU A 74 1.92 6.24 13.31
CA GLU A 74 2.09 6.77 14.67
C GLU A 74 2.13 8.31 14.71
N ALA A 75 2.33 8.94 13.55
CA ALA A 75 2.39 10.40 13.47
C ALA A 75 1.01 11.00 13.73
N THR A 76 0.94 11.88 14.72
CA THR A 76 -0.26 12.65 14.98
C THR A 76 -0.41 13.78 13.96
N GLY A 77 -1.64 14.19 13.67
CA GLY A 77 -1.93 15.28 12.75
C GLY A 77 -3.41 15.61 12.71
N ASP A 78 -3.72 16.80 12.22
CA ASP A 78 -5.08 17.32 12.12
C ASP A 78 -5.76 16.96 10.78
N THR A 79 -5.07 16.15 9.96
CA THR A 79 -5.57 15.67 8.66
C THR A 79 -5.67 14.15 8.67
N ILE A 80 -6.40 13.59 7.71
CA ILE A 80 -6.38 12.15 7.47
C ILE A 80 -4.98 11.75 7.00
N ASN A 81 -4.45 10.66 7.55
CA ASN A 81 -3.24 10.03 7.04
C ASN A 81 -3.63 9.15 5.86
N SER A 82 -3.37 9.63 4.66
CA SER A 82 -3.76 8.93 3.45
C SER A 82 -2.95 7.66 3.27
N ALA A 83 -3.59 6.63 2.72
CA ALA A 83 -2.98 5.32 2.62
C ALA A 83 -3.46 4.54 1.39
N VAL A 84 -2.60 3.64 0.92
CA VAL A 84 -2.95 2.62 -0.06
C VAL A 84 -2.56 1.26 0.49
N VAL A 85 -3.53 0.35 0.55
CA VAL A 85 -3.33 -1.03 0.98
C VAL A 85 -3.84 -1.96 -0.10
N ILE A 86 -2.97 -2.81 -0.62
CA ILE A 86 -3.31 -3.83 -1.60
C ILE A 86 -3.09 -5.18 -0.94
N ALA A 87 -4.13 -6.01 -0.95
CA ALA A 87 -4.08 -7.33 -0.34
C ALA A 87 -4.68 -8.38 -1.27
N SER A 88 -4.29 -9.64 -1.09
CA SER A 88 -4.92 -10.78 -1.76
C SER A 88 -5.32 -11.84 -0.74
N GLU A 89 -6.43 -12.50 -1.02
CA GLU A 89 -6.91 -13.60 -0.21
C GLU A 89 -7.56 -14.69 -1.09
N SER A 90 -7.58 -15.91 -0.60
CA SER A 90 -8.13 -17.03 -1.37
C SER A 90 -9.64 -16.89 -1.52
N ALA A 91 -10.13 -16.93 -2.77
CA ALA A 91 -11.56 -16.97 -3.05
C ALA A 91 -12.23 -18.23 -2.44
N ALA A 92 -11.46 -19.31 -2.24
CA ALA A 92 -11.95 -20.52 -1.61
C ALA A 92 -12.32 -20.34 -0.12
N SER A 93 -11.84 -19.26 0.52
CA SER A 93 -12.23 -18.91 1.90
C SER A 93 -13.67 -18.38 1.99
N TYR A 94 -14.31 -18.11 0.85
CA TYR A 94 -15.67 -17.57 0.76
C TYR A 94 -16.59 -18.55 0.01
N PRO A 95 -17.26 -19.51 0.72
CA PRO A 95 -18.15 -20.47 0.10
C PRO A 95 -19.26 -19.78 -0.67
N GLY A 96 -19.40 -20.15 -1.96
CA GLY A 96 -20.42 -19.56 -2.84
C GLY A 96 -19.97 -18.37 -3.68
N LEU A 97 -18.76 -17.84 -3.47
CA LEU A 97 -18.21 -16.76 -4.29
C LEU A 97 -17.91 -17.26 -5.70
N LYS A 98 -18.62 -16.72 -6.71
CA LYS A 98 -18.47 -17.05 -8.12
C LYS A 98 -18.06 -15.85 -8.97
N LYS A 99 -18.43 -14.66 -8.55
CA LYS A 99 -18.16 -13.40 -9.22
C LYS A 99 -17.74 -12.35 -8.20
N VAL A 100 -17.14 -11.26 -8.66
CA VAL A 100 -16.57 -10.24 -7.78
C VAL A 100 -17.62 -9.57 -6.88
N GLU A 101 -18.88 -9.46 -7.37
CA GLU A 101 -19.98 -8.86 -6.62
C GLU A 101 -20.38 -9.69 -5.39
N ASP A 102 -20.12 -10.98 -5.39
CA ASP A 102 -20.40 -11.86 -4.25
C ASP A 102 -19.50 -11.54 -3.03
N TYR A 103 -18.41 -10.81 -3.26
CA TYR A 103 -17.50 -10.36 -2.19
C TYR A 103 -17.98 -9.10 -1.46
N LEU A 104 -19.00 -8.42 -1.96
CA LEU A 104 -19.50 -7.17 -1.37
C LEU A 104 -19.91 -7.31 0.10
N GLY A 105 -20.59 -8.41 0.45
CA GLY A 105 -20.99 -8.70 1.85
C GLY A 105 -19.78 -8.73 2.79
N PRO A 106 -18.81 -9.63 2.58
CA PRO A 106 -17.56 -9.68 3.35
C PRO A 106 -16.81 -8.34 3.40
N LEU A 107 -16.72 -7.62 2.29
CA LEU A 107 -16.07 -6.30 2.24
C LEU A 107 -16.78 -5.28 3.13
N THR A 108 -18.10 -5.23 3.07
CA THR A 108 -18.92 -4.31 3.86
C THR A 108 -18.81 -4.64 5.35
N GLU A 109 -18.84 -5.91 5.72
CA GLU A 109 -18.63 -6.36 7.11
C GLU A 109 -17.26 -5.92 7.63
N LEU A 110 -16.21 -6.10 6.84
CA LEU A 110 -14.85 -5.69 7.21
C LEU A 110 -14.74 -4.17 7.40
N ALA A 111 -15.32 -3.38 6.50
CA ALA A 111 -15.32 -1.92 6.60
C ALA A 111 -16.13 -1.46 7.83
N THR A 112 -17.30 -2.04 8.05
CA THR A 112 -18.19 -1.72 9.19
C THR A 112 -17.53 -2.06 10.51
N ALA A 113 -16.84 -3.20 10.61
CA ALA A 113 -16.09 -3.58 11.81
C ALA A 113 -14.98 -2.56 12.16
N LYS A 114 -14.46 -1.85 11.17
CA LYS A 114 -13.49 -0.74 11.34
C LYS A 114 -14.16 0.62 11.59
N GLY A 115 -15.49 0.66 11.69
CA GLY A 115 -16.29 1.85 11.97
C GLY A 115 -16.58 2.71 10.74
N PHE A 116 -16.42 2.18 9.54
CA PHE A 116 -16.86 2.84 8.31
C PHE A 116 -18.35 2.57 8.05
N LYS A 117 -18.96 3.43 7.28
CA LYS A 117 -20.33 3.29 6.74
C LYS A 117 -20.23 3.30 5.22
N ALA A 118 -21.04 2.47 4.55
CA ALA A 118 -21.13 2.50 3.10
C ALA A 118 -21.62 3.89 2.63
N GLU A 119 -21.03 4.37 1.55
CA GLU A 119 -21.40 5.61 0.88
C GLU A 119 -21.78 5.28 -0.57
N GLY A 120 -23.05 5.49 -0.90
CA GLY A 120 -23.60 5.13 -2.20
C GLY A 120 -23.76 3.63 -2.42
N GLU A 121 -24.16 3.27 -3.65
CA GLU A 121 -24.29 1.89 -4.07
C GLU A 121 -23.00 1.42 -4.76
N PRO A 122 -22.51 0.21 -4.46
CA PRO A 122 -21.37 -0.37 -5.16
C PRO A 122 -21.66 -0.53 -6.64
N TYR A 123 -20.66 -0.35 -7.48
CA TYR A 123 -20.82 -0.46 -8.92
C TYR A 123 -19.59 -1.09 -9.59
N ALA A 124 -19.85 -1.66 -10.78
CA ALA A 124 -18.79 -2.16 -11.61
C ALA A 124 -18.03 -1.00 -12.26
N LEU A 125 -16.71 -1.13 -12.32
CA LEU A 125 -15.78 -0.16 -12.88
C LEU A 125 -14.76 -0.87 -13.75
N ASP A 126 -14.56 -0.38 -14.95
CA ASP A 126 -13.50 -0.86 -15.84
C ASP A 126 -12.27 0.04 -15.70
N VAL A 127 -11.18 -0.56 -15.24
CA VAL A 127 -9.86 0.10 -15.21
C VAL A 127 -8.99 -0.58 -16.26
N GLU A 128 -8.70 0.13 -17.34
CA GLU A 128 -7.99 -0.38 -18.52
C GLU A 128 -8.67 -1.67 -19.04
N SER A 129 -8.06 -2.85 -18.84
CA SER A 129 -8.56 -4.14 -19.33
C SER A 129 -9.18 -5.01 -18.22
N ARG A 130 -9.45 -4.48 -17.05
CA ARG A 130 -9.95 -5.21 -15.88
C ARG A 130 -11.30 -4.71 -15.42
N HIS A 131 -12.18 -5.67 -15.17
CA HIS A 131 -13.47 -5.44 -14.54
C HIS A 131 -13.35 -5.56 -13.05
N LEU A 132 -13.71 -4.51 -12.33
CA LEU A 132 -13.56 -4.37 -10.88
C LEU A 132 -14.93 -4.02 -10.26
N LEU A 133 -15.11 -4.39 -9.01
CA LEU A 133 -16.18 -3.87 -8.18
C LEU A 133 -15.62 -2.69 -7.36
N ARG A 134 -16.29 -1.55 -7.38
CA ARG A 134 -16.01 -0.40 -6.52
C ARG A 134 -17.03 -0.31 -5.40
N ALA A 135 -16.54 -0.12 -4.17
CA ALA A 135 -17.35 0.20 -3.01
C ALA A 135 -16.70 1.34 -2.23
N ASP A 136 -17.50 2.35 -1.90
CA ASP A 136 -17.06 3.54 -1.19
C ASP A 136 -17.61 3.55 0.24
N PHE A 137 -16.80 4.05 1.17
CA PHE A 137 -17.10 4.08 2.58
C PHE A 137 -16.61 5.38 3.21
N VAL A 138 -17.31 5.82 4.26
CA VAL A 138 -16.94 7.01 5.02
C VAL A 138 -16.88 6.72 6.51
N LYS A 139 -15.99 7.43 7.20
CA LYS A 139 -15.87 7.41 8.66
C LYS A 139 -15.61 8.81 9.17
N PRO A 140 -16.61 9.48 9.78
CA PRO A 140 -16.41 10.75 10.46
C PRO A 140 -15.37 10.61 11.56
N ARG A 141 -14.40 11.52 11.60
CA ARG A 141 -13.35 11.60 12.64
C ARG A 141 -13.60 12.77 13.59
N SER A 142 -14.19 13.83 13.06
CA SER A 142 -14.66 15.00 13.80
C SER A 142 -15.73 15.73 12.99
N ASP A 143 -16.28 16.84 13.49
CA ASP A 143 -17.26 17.65 12.78
C ASP A 143 -16.75 18.22 11.44
N LYS A 144 -15.42 18.31 11.29
CA LYS A 144 -14.77 18.89 10.09
C LYS A 144 -13.92 17.91 9.31
N LEU A 145 -13.79 16.67 9.79
CA LEU A 145 -12.86 15.71 9.25
C LEU A 145 -13.53 14.35 9.01
N THR A 146 -13.63 13.96 7.76
CA THR A 146 -14.16 12.67 7.34
C THR A 146 -13.07 11.86 6.63
N MET A 147 -12.84 10.65 7.10
CA MET A 147 -12.01 9.68 6.41
C MET A 147 -12.86 9.00 5.35
N ARG A 148 -12.40 9.00 4.11
CA ARG A 148 -13.00 8.33 2.98
C ARG A 148 -12.18 7.11 2.60
N GLN A 149 -12.85 6.05 2.24
CA GLN A 149 -12.24 4.82 1.74
C GLN A 149 -12.92 4.41 0.45
N CYS A 150 -12.15 4.21 -0.61
CA CYS A 150 -12.57 3.51 -1.81
C CYS A 150 -11.88 2.15 -1.85
N THR A 151 -12.62 1.09 -2.12
CA THR A 151 -12.03 -0.24 -2.33
C THR A 151 -12.46 -0.77 -3.69
N LEU A 152 -11.45 -1.05 -4.53
CA LEU A 152 -11.63 -1.79 -5.77
C LEU A 152 -11.33 -3.25 -5.53
N VAL A 153 -12.16 -4.14 -6.03
CA VAL A 153 -12.01 -5.59 -5.87
C VAL A 153 -11.90 -6.25 -7.24
N LEU A 154 -10.89 -7.10 -7.39
CA LEU A 154 -10.65 -7.93 -8.57
C LEU A 154 -10.69 -9.41 -8.17
N LEU A 155 -11.45 -10.22 -8.91
CA LEU A 155 -11.38 -11.66 -8.81
C LEU A 155 -10.48 -12.19 -9.95
N ALA A 156 -9.33 -12.74 -9.59
CA ALA A 156 -8.35 -13.25 -10.55
C ALA A 156 -7.58 -14.45 -10.01
N LYS A 157 -7.41 -15.47 -10.85
CA LYS A 157 -6.61 -16.66 -10.52
C LYS A 157 -7.03 -17.35 -9.21
N GLY A 158 -8.32 -17.36 -8.89
CA GLY A 158 -8.82 -17.93 -7.64
C GLY A 158 -8.51 -17.12 -6.38
N GLN A 159 -8.06 -15.87 -6.57
CA GLN A 159 -7.80 -14.91 -5.50
C GLN A 159 -8.72 -13.70 -5.63
N ILE A 160 -9.10 -13.15 -4.50
CA ILE A 160 -9.69 -11.83 -4.38
C ILE A 160 -8.52 -10.87 -4.14
N VAL A 161 -8.38 -9.87 -5.00
CA VAL A 161 -7.39 -8.81 -4.81
C VAL A 161 -8.14 -7.52 -4.51
N SER A 162 -7.90 -6.96 -3.33
CA SER A 162 -8.48 -5.69 -2.90
C SER A 162 -7.46 -4.56 -2.97
N PHE A 163 -7.86 -3.45 -3.58
CA PHE A 163 -7.10 -2.20 -3.66
C PHE A 163 -7.85 -1.17 -2.83
N THR A 164 -7.38 -0.90 -1.63
CA THR A 164 -8.01 0.02 -0.69
C THR A 164 -7.25 1.33 -0.66
N PHE A 165 -7.93 2.41 -0.99
CA PHE A 165 -7.45 3.79 -0.96
C PHE A 165 -8.14 4.53 0.18
N ILE A 166 -7.38 5.26 0.98
CA ILE A 166 -7.88 6.04 2.12
C ILE A 166 -7.39 7.48 1.96
N ALA A 167 -8.30 8.44 2.09
CA ALA A 167 -7.96 9.86 1.96
C ALA A 167 -8.93 10.76 2.76
N GLY A 168 -8.64 12.06 2.78
CA GLY A 168 -9.47 13.08 3.42
C GLY A 168 -10.51 13.69 2.48
N SER A 169 -10.36 13.53 1.16
CA SER A 169 -11.27 14.08 0.14
C SER A 169 -11.47 13.11 -1.02
N GLU A 170 -12.49 13.37 -1.84
CA GLU A 170 -12.76 12.62 -3.06
C GLU A 170 -11.67 12.84 -4.11
N ASP A 171 -11.27 14.09 -4.32
CA ASP A 171 -10.20 14.43 -5.27
C ASP A 171 -8.88 13.71 -4.94
N GLU A 172 -8.59 13.56 -3.65
CA GLU A 172 -7.40 12.82 -3.22
C GLU A 172 -7.56 11.32 -3.45
N LEU A 173 -8.75 10.74 -3.21
CA LEU A 173 -9.04 9.33 -3.55
C LEU A 173 -8.84 9.08 -5.04
N ASP A 174 -9.39 9.94 -5.90
CA ASP A 174 -9.27 9.82 -7.35
C ASP A 174 -7.80 9.89 -7.79
N ASN A 175 -7.02 10.83 -7.25
CA ASN A 175 -5.58 10.92 -7.52
C ASN A 175 -4.81 9.66 -7.09
N LEU A 176 -5.19 9.03 -5.96
CA LEU A 176 -4.58 7.79 -5.52
C LEU A 176 -4.97 6.61 -6.43
N MET A 177 -6.22 6.55 -6.89
CA MET A 177 -6.70 5.52 -7.82
C MET A 177 -6.02 5.62 -9.18
N ASP A 178 -5.73 6.82 -9.67
CA ASP A 178 -5.02 7.07 -10.93
C ASP A 178 -3.60 6.47 -10.93
N GLY A 179 -3.04 6.19 -9.77
CA GLY A 179 -1.77 5.47 -9.63
C GLY A 179 -1.85 3.98 -9.99
N LEU A 180 -3.05 3.39 -10.07
CA LEU A 180 -3.26 1.97 -10.36
C LEU A 180 -3.37 1.73 -11.86
N HIS A 181 -2.56 0.82 -12.38
CA HIS A 181 -2.56 0.43 -13.78
C HIS A 181 -2.51 -1.08 -13.93
N PHE A 182 -3.19 -1.61 -14.95
CA PHE A 182 -3.18 -3.02 -15.29
C PHE A 182 -2.41 -3.27 -16.61
N GLY A 183 -1.99 -4.53 -16.80
CA GLY A 183 -1.22 -4.94 -17.97
C GLY A 183 0.28 -4.69 -17.86
N SER A 184 1.03 -5.18 -18.85
CA SER A 184 2.47 -4.93 -18.96
C SER A 184 2.70 -3.49 -19.39
N ALA A 185 3.64 -2.78 -18.76
CA ALA A 185 4.07 -1.50 -19.29
C ALA A 185 4.47 -1.67 -20.76
N LYS A 186 3.82 -0.96 -21.68
CA LYS A 186 4.31 -0.89 -23.06
C LYS A 186 5.77 -0.40 -22.99
N PRO A 187 6.73 -1.07 -23.63
CA PRO A 187 8.07 -0.50 -23.75
C PRO A 187 7.93 0.86 -24.40
N SER A 188 8.47 1.89 -23.75
CA SER A 188 8.59 3.21 -24.38
C SER A 188 9.47 3.03 -25.60
N ALA A 189 8.92 3.19 -26.81
CA ALA A 189 9.70 3.31 -28.03
C ALA A 189 10.51 4.61 -27.94
N HIS A 190 11.84 4.45 -27.86
CA HIS A 190 12.78 5.53 -28.07
C HIS A 190 13.05 5.70 -29.55
#